data_699599e3fa5e6fc829f20653f29fc4b6
#
_entry.id   699599e3fa5e6fc829f20653f29fc4b6
#
_cell.length_a   1.000
_cell.length_b   1.000
_cell.length_c   1.000
_cell.angle_alpha   90.00
_cell.angle_beta   90.00
_cell.angle_gamma   90.00
#
_symmetry.space_group_name_H-M   'P 1'
#
loop_
_entity.id
_entity.type
_entity.pdbx_description
1 polymer ?
#
loop_
_entity_poly.entity_id
_entity_poly.type
_entity_poly.pdbx_seq_one_letter_code
_entity_poly.pdbx_strand_id
1 'polypeptide(L)'
;MSTIQQILNWSEKYTKTDMTYLVKGGFWLLLSQALLFTLSFGLLWVFANYLEPEVYGQYRFFTTAVAILAIASLPGMHTATIRAVARGYSGLLPQILHTRLRWSILGTLAAFGAAGYYLWQGDTTMSGLFIITALFLPFYESFTLYNSYLIGRKDYRSFTPITVSQKVIMVIATVSAIIFTQNIFWILGSFMVSTALANIAIYYYTNHRWPINDQIETETIPYGKKLSLLGAIGTAAGQLDKIVLWYLTGPLSVASYTIASALPREVAGAFTQIGILALPKMSNQNKTTLRMSLLRKMLIFFLASLPVTLAYIIAAPLIFQLFLPQYLDYVFLSQVASVLILLTPITLLIQYFQATMHTRALYAMQFVLPVVLIGLFFLLIPSLGALGAVLATIGRQVASFFLLLYFFLTDTTTDSSEAQTNTIQP
;
A
#
# COMPACT_ATOMS: atom_id res chain seq x y z
N MET A 1 -8.37 24.88 31.42
CA MET A 1 -8.45 24.21 30.13
C MET A 1 -7.36 24.76 29.22
N SER A 2 -6.52 23.93 28.62
CA SER A 2 -5.46 24.43 27.76
C SER A 2 -6.07 25.09 26.49
N THR A 3 -5.41 26.10 25.93
CA THR A 3 -5.81 26.82 24.71
C THR A 3 -6.15 25.84 23.57
N ILE A 4 -5.42 24.73 23.51
CA ILE A 4 -5.65 23.64 22.55
C ILE A 4 -7.02 23.00 22.74
N GLN A 5 -7.47 22.78 23.98
CA GLN A 5 -8.75 22.16 24.27
C GLN A 5 -9.94 23.07 23.91
N GLN A 6 -9.75 24.38 24.03
CA GLN A 6 -10.75 25.38 23.60
C GLN A 6 -10.88 25.40 22.05
N ILE A 7 -9.76 25.32 21.34
CA ILE A 7 -9.75 25.25 19.87
C ILE A 7 -10.39 23.94 19.38
N LEU A 8 -10.12 22.82 20.04
CA LEU A 8 -10.70 21.52 19.70
C LEU A 8 -12.23 21.53 19.91
N ASN A 9 -12.71 21.98 21.06
CA ASN A 9 -14.14 22.07 21.36
C ASN A 9 -14.86 23.06 20.44
N TRP A 10 -14.21 24.18 20.05
CA TRP A 10 -14.74 25.11 19.07
C TRP A 10 -14.87 24.44 17.68
N SER A 11 -13.85 23.67 17.25
CA SER A 11 -13.88 22.97 15.98
C SER A 11 -14.89 21.81 15.94
N GLU A 12 -15.16 21.12 17.06
CA GLU A 12 -16.19 20.08 17.18
C GLU A 12 -17.59 20.63 16.89
N LYS A 13 -17.88 21.87 17.31
CA LYS A 13 -19.16 22.53 17.05
C LYS A 13 -19.45 22.73 15.55
N TYR A 14 -18.40 22.92 14.73
CA TYR A 14 -18.52 23.11 13.30
C TYR A 14 -18.37 21.82 12.49
N THR A 15 -17.59 20.86 12.97
CA THR A 15 -17.26 19.63 12.23
C THR A 15 -18.19 18.46 12.60
N LYS A 16 -18.96 18.57 13.68
CA LYS A 16 -19.79 17.49 14.28
C LYS A 16 -19.00 16.19 14.47
N THR A 17 -17.69 16.30 14.70
CA THR A 17 -16.78 15.16 14.84
C THR A 17 -15.91 15.40 16.06
N ASP A 18 -15.71 14.36 16.90
CA ASP A 18 -14.82 14.43 18.05
C ASP A 18 -13.38 14.75 17.59
N MET A 19 -13.03 16.03 17.66
CA MET A 19 -11.72 16.53 17.25
C MET A 19 -10.62 16.09 18.20
N THR A 20 -10.93 15.86 19.47
CA THR A 20 -9.98 15.34 20.46
C THR A 20 -9.55 13.93 20.10
N TYR A 21 -10.50 13.11 19.68
CA TYR A 21 -10.23 11.76 19.16
C TYR A 21 -9.41 11.81 17.86
N LEU A 22 -9.78 12.67 16.90
CA LEU A 22 -9.07 12.81 15.63
C LEU A 22 -7.63 13.28 15.81
N VAL A 23 -7.39 14.24 16.69
CA VAL A 23 -6.03 14.75 16.95
C VAL A 23 -5.19 13.71 17.68
N LYS A 24 -5.72 13.06 18.72
CA LYS A 24 -4.99 12.02 19.47
C LYS A 24 -4.75 10.77 18.61
N GLY A 25 -5.76 10.29 17.91
CA GLY A 25 -5.65 9.13 17.00
C GLY A 25 -4.76 9.44 15.81
N GLY A 26 -4.92 10.60 15.19
CA GLY A 26 -4.10 11.08 14.08
C GLY A 26 -2.62 11.22 14.46
N PHE A 27 -2.31 11.74 15.65
CA PHE A 27 -0.94 11.82 16.15
C PHE A 27 -0.26 10.43 16.21
N TRP A 28 -0.94 9.42 16.78
CA TRP A 28 -0.39 8.07 16.88
C TRP A 28 -0.21 7.42 15.50
N LEU A 29 -1.14 7.66 14.57
CA LEU A 29 -1.01 7.17 13.20
C LEU A 29 0.15 7.84 12.45
N LEU A 30 0.30 9.17 12.57
CA LEU A 30 1.42 9.90 11.96
C LEU A 30 2.76 9.48 12.57
N LEU A 31 2.80 9.29 13.89
CA LEU A 31 4.00 8.77 14.58
C LEU A 31 4.35 7.36 14.10
N SER A 32 3.33 6.48 13.98
CA SER A 32 3.53 5.15 13.41
C SER A 32 4.13 5.22 12.00
N GLN A 33 3.55 6.06 11.14
CA GLN A 33 4.01 6.21 9.76
C GLN A 33 5.45 6.74 9.70
N ALA A 34 5.79 7.73 10.52
CA ALA A 34 7.14 8.28 10.58
C ALA A 34 8.16 7.23 11.05
N LEU A 35 7.84 6.45 12.09
CA LEU A 35 8.72 5.39 12.59
C LEU A 35 8.88 4.26 11.57
N LEU A 36 7.79 3.81 10.95
CA LEU A 36 7.83 2.77 9.92
C LEU A 36 8.60 3.23 8.69
N PHE A 37 8.46 4.49 8.29
CA PHE A 37 9.25 5.10 7.22
C PHE A 37 10.74 5.09 7.56
N THR A 38 11.11 5.57 8.76
CA THR A 38 12.52 5.60 9.22
C THR A 38 13.13 4.20 9.21
N LEU A 39 12.41 3.19 9.73
CA LEU A 39 12.87 1.79 9.72
C LEU A 39 13.01 1.24 8.30
N SER A 40 12.05 1.55 7.41
CA SER A 40 12.10 1.09 6.01
C SER A 40 13.20 1.76 5.22
N PHE A 41 13.43 3.06 5.46
CA PHE A 41 14.52 3.81 4.84
C PHE A 41 15.88 3.34 5.37
N GLY A 42 16.00 3.11 6.69
CA GLY A 42 17.20 2.53 7.29
C GLY A 42 17.53 1.16 6.71
N LEU A 43 16.52 0.30 6.55
CA LEU A 43 16.70 -1.00 5.91
C LEU A 43 17.10 -0.85 4.43
N LEU A 44 16.49 0.08 3.68
CA LEU A 44 16.86 0.40 2.31
C LEU A 44 18.34 0.84 2.21
N TRP A 45 18.76 1.70 3.14
CA TRP A 45 20.13 2.17 3.23
C TRP A 45 21.11 1.03 3.50
N VAL A 46 20.78 0.11 4.41
CA VAL A 46 21.60 -1.10 4.66
C VAL A 46 21.69 -1.95 3.39
N PHE A 47 20.58 -2.23 2.72
CA PHE A 47 20.58 -2.95 1.45
C PHE A 47 21.47 -2.28 0.40
N ALA A 48 21.36 -0.97 0.24
CA ALA A 48 22.06 -0.22 -0.79
C ALA A 48 23.58 -0.10 -0.54
N ASN A 49 24.06 -0.26 0.70
CA ASN A 49 25.47 -0.08 1.03
C ASN A 49 26.21 -1.38 1.38
N TYR A 50 25.49 -2.43 1.80
CA TYR A 50 26.09 -3.69 2.28
C TYR A 50 25.86 -4.88 1.37
N LEU A 51 24.96 -4.78 0.38
CA LEU A 51 24.71 -5.86 -0.57
C LEU A 51 25.12 -5.45 -1.99
N GLU A 52 25.54 -6.43 -2.75
CA GLU A 52 25.65 -6.30 -4.19
C GLU A 52 24.27 -6.00 -4.80
N PRO A 53 24.18 -5.10 -5.81
CA PRO A 53 22.91 -4.72 -6.42
C PRO A 53 22.09 -5.92 -6.94
N GLU A 54 22.76 -6.96 -7.48
CA GLU A 54 22.13 -8.18 -7.97
C GLU A 54 21.43 -8.95 -6.83
N VAL A 55 22.08 -9.10 -5.67
CA VAL A 55 21.52 -9.79 -4.51
C VAL A 55 20.31 -9.01 -3.97
N TYR A 56 20.38 -7.68 -3.95
CA TYR A 56 19.24 -6.85 -3.59
C TYR A 56 18.09 -6.98 -4.62
N GLY A 57 18.41 -7.06 -5.90
CA GLY A 57 17.43 -7.31 -6.95
C GLY A 57 16.71 -8.65 -6.76
N GLN A 58 17.46 -9.73 -6.44
CA GLN A 58 16.92 -11.05 -6.11
C GLN A 58 15.97 -10.94 -4.89
N TYR A 59 16.40 -10.31 -3.80
CA TYR A 59 15.57 -10.08 -2.62
C TYR A 59 14.26 -9.36 -2.98
N ARG A 60 14.33 -8.31 -3.81
CA ARG A 60 13.15 -7.55 -4.25
C ARG A 60 12.21 -8.37 -5.13
N PHE A 61 12.76 -9.21 -6.00
CA PHE A 61 11.97 -10.16 -6.79
C PHE A 61 11.21 -11.14 -5.88
N PHE A 62 11.89 -11.76 -4.90
CA PHE A 62 11.25 -12.69 -3.97
C PHE A 62 10.20 -12.01 -3.09
N THR A 63 10.47 -10.83 -2.55
CA THR A 63 9.45 -10.10 -1.76
C THR A 63 8.24 -9.71 -2.62
N THR A 64 8.43 -9.49 -3.91
CA THR A 64 7.36 -9.26 -4.88
C THR A 64 6.57 -10.54 -5.16
N ALA A 65 7.25 -11.68 -5.36
CA ALA A 65 6.62 -12.99 -5.52
C ALA A 65 5.80 -13.36 -4.27
N VAL A 66 6.34 -13.15 -3.06
CA VAL A 66 5.62 -13.32 -1.80
C VAL A 66 4.36 -12.46 -1.76
N ALA A 67 4.43 -11.19 -2.16
CA ALA A 67 3.27 -10.29 -2.17
C ALA A 67 2.16 -10.75 -3.14
N ILE A 68 2.53 -11.31 -4.30
CA ILE A 68 1.57 -11.90 -5.25
C ILE A 68 0.95 -13.18 -4.67
N LEU A 69 1.76 -14.08 -4.14
CA LEU A 69 1.29 -15.34 -3.55
C LEU A 69 0.42 -15.09 -2.31
N ALA A 70 0.72 -14.03 -1.54
CA ALA A 70 -0.05 -13.60 -0.38
C ALA A 70 -1.47 -13.10 -0.72
N ILE A 71 -1.78 -12.82 -1.99
CA ILE A 71 -3.15 -12.52 -2.45
C ILE A 71 -4.10 -13.67 -2.08
N ALA A 72 -3.61 -14.91 -2.10
CA ALA A 72 -4.36 -16.08 -1.67
C ALA A 72 -4.78 -16.01 -0.19
N SER A 73 -4.07 -15.26 0.67
CA SER A 73 -4.44 -15.06 2.09
C SER A 73 -5.61 -14.10 2.31
N LEU A 74 -6.32 -13.70 1.25
CA LEU A 74 -7.52 -12.86 1.30
C LEU A 74 -7.29 -11.49 1.97
N PRO A 75 -6.49 -10.59 1.36
CA PRO A 75 -6.18 -9.28 1.96
C PRO A 75 -7.41 -8.40 2.22
N GLY A 76 -8.51 -8.57 1.47
CA GLY A 76 -9.78 -7.85 1.71
C GLY A 76 -10.42 -8.17 3.06
N MET A 77 -10.00 -9.26 3.74
CA MET A 77 -10.42 -9.56 5.11
C MET A 77 -9.97 -8.49 6.10
N HIS A 78 -8.86 -7.77 5.84
CA HIS A 78 -8.46 -6.64 6.69
C HIS A 78 -9.56 -5.58 6.79
N THR A 79 -10.05 -5.12 5.64
CA THR A 79 -11.12 -4.11 5.57
C THR A 79 -12.43 -4.62 6.17
N ALA A 80 -12.80 -5.86 5.89
CA ALA A 80 -13.98 -6.48 6.46
C ALA A 80 -13.91 -6.56 7.99
N THR A 81 -12.75 -6.97 8.54
CA THR A 81 -12.50 -7.06 9.98
C THR A 81 -12.55 -5.68 10.65
N ILE A 82 -11.91 -4.66 10.08
CA ILE A 82 -11.97 -3.28 10.61
C ILE A 82 -13.42 -2.83 10.73
N ARG A 83 -14.22 -3.07 9.68
CA ARG A 83 -15.63 -2.69 9.66
C ARG A 83 -16.45 -3.41 10.74
N ALA A 84 -16.30 -4.74 10.86
CA ALA A 84 -17.02 -5.55 11.83
C ALA A 84 -16.67 -5.13 13.27
N VAL A 85 -15.39 -5.02 13.58
CA VAL A 85 -14.89 -4.62 14.90
C VAL A 85 -15.33 -3.18 15.27
N ALA A 86 -15.31 -2.25 14.31
CA ALA A 86 -15.78 -0.88 14.52
C ALA A 86 -17.29 -0.80 14.88
N ARG A 87 -18.07 -1.82 14.52
CA ARG A 87 -19.49 -2.00 14.87
C ARG A 87 -19.69 -2.80 16.16
N GLY A 88 -18.61 -3.27 16.79
CA GLY A 88 -18.65 -4.05 18.02
C GLY A 88 -18.61 -5.56 17.82
N TYR A 89 -18.50 -6.06 16.59
CA TYR A 89 -18.46 -7.51 16.27
C TYR A 89 -17.03 -8.00 16.18
N SER A 90 -16.53 -8.72 17.19
CA SER A 90 -15.18 -9.30 17.17
C SER A 90 -15.14 -10.82 17.27
N GLY A 91 -16.27 -11.51 17.51
CA GLY A 91 -16.34 -12.94 17.71
C GLY A 91 -15.91 -13.80 16.52
N LEU A 92 -15.87 -13.22 15.31
CA LEU A 92 -15.43 -13.92 14.09
C LEU A 92 -13.91 -13.96 13.87
N LEU A 93 -13.11 -13.26 14.68
CA LEU A 93 -11.66 -13.20 14.47
C LEU A 93 -10.97 -14.57 14.31
N PRO A 94 -11.27 -15.60 15.14
CA PRO A 94 -10.69 -16.94 14.95
C PRO A 94 -11.13 -17.60 13.64
N GLN A 95 -12.39 -17.42 13.24
CA GLN A 95 -12.92 -17.98 12.00
C GLN A 95 -12.33 -17.27 10.77
N ILE A 96 -12.10 -15.97 10.86
CA ILE A 96 -11.41 -15.17 9.82
C ILE A 96 -9.97 -15.67 9.66
N LEU A 97 -9.25 -15.85 10.77
CA LEU A 97 -7.88 -16.41 10.74
C LEU A 97 -7.86 -17.80 10.08
N HIS A 98 -8.76 -18.69 10.49
CA HIS A 98 -8.86 -20.02 9.91
C HIS A 98 -9.19 -19.98 8.41
N THR A 99 -10.08 -19.08 7.99
CA THR A 99 -10.39 -18.86 6.58
C THR A 99 -9.16 -18.38 5.81
N ARG A 100 -8.42 -17.43 6.33
CA ARG A 100 -7.17 -16.92 5.71
C ARG A 100 -6.11 -18.02 5.60
N LEU A 101 -5.90 -18.81 6.66
CA LEU A 101 -4.97 -19.94 6.65
C LEU A 101 -5.36 -20.99 5.60
N ARG A 102 -6.64 -21.35 5.50
CA ARG A 102 -7.11 -22.30 4.48
C ARG A 102 -6.89 -21.80 3.06
N TRP A 103 -7.18 -20.54 2.79
CA TRP A 103 -7.01 -19.96 1.47
C TRP A 103 -5.53 -19.73 1.12
N SER A 104 -4.68 -19.43 2.09
CA SER A 104 -3.23 -19.28 1.88
C SER A 104 -2.56 -20.57 1.40
N ILE A 105 -3.18 -21.74 1.61
CA ILE A 105 -2.72 -23.01 1.04
C ILE A 105 -2.59 -22.93 -0.49
N LEU A 106 -3.45 -22.19 -1.17
CA LEU A 106 -3.34 -22.01 -2.63
C LEU A 106 -2.03 -21.28 -3.00
N GLY A 107 -1.67 -20.24 -2.26
CA GLY A 107 -0.39 -19.55 -2.43
C GLY A 107 0.81 -20.45 -2.09
N THR A 108 0.68 -21.26 -1.05
CA THR A 108 1.70 -22.27 -0.66
C THR A 108 1.91 -23.31 -1.76
N LEU A 109 0.83 -23.86 -2.33
CA LEU A 109 0.91 -24.82 -3.43
C LEU A 109 1.53 -24.18 -4.68
N ALA A 110 1.18 -22.92 -5.00
CA ALA A 110 1.80 -22.19 -6.10
C ALA A 110 3.30 -21.95 -5.86
N ALA A 111 3.71 -21.65 -4.62
CA ALA A 111 5.13 -21.52 -4.26
C ALA A 111 5.89 -22.85 -4.38
N PHE A 112 5.30 -23.98 -3.95
CA PHE A 112 5.89 -25.30 -4.18
C PHE A 112 5.95 -25.65 -5.67
N GLY A 113 4.93 -25.28 -6.46
CA GLY A 113 4.97 -25.45 -7.92
C GLY A 113 6.12 -24.66 -8.55
N ALA A 114 6.35 -23.42 -8.13
CA ALA A 114 7.49 -22.63 -8.56
C ALA A 114 8.82 -23.24 -8.12
N ALA A 115 8.92 -23.76 -6.90
CA ALA A 115 10.10 -24.47 -6.43
C ALA A 115 10.42 -25.69 -7.27
N GLY A 116 9.41 -26.51 -7.61
CA GLY A 116 9.55 -27.67 -8.50
C GLY A 116 9.99 -27.28 -9.91
N TYR A 117 9.45 -26.20 -10.46
CA TYR A 117 9.82 -25.68 -11.75
C TYR A 117 11.31 -25.27 -11.81
N TYR A 118 11.80 -24.50 -10.83
CA TYR A 118 13.20 -24.10 -10.78
C TYR A 118 14.14 -25.26 -10.48
N LEU A 119 13.71 -26.25 -9.67
CA LEU A 119 14.46 -27.46 -9.46
C LEU A 119 14.63 -28.26 -10.77
N TRP A 120 13.57 -28.35 -11.57
CA TRP A 120 13.62 -29.00 -12.88
C TRP A 120 14.56 -28.27 -13.86
N GLN A 121 14.67 -26.94 -13.76
CA GLN A 121 15.65 -26.15 -14.52
C GLN A 121 17.08 -26.26 -14.00
N GLY A 122 17.31 -26.94 -12.87
CA GLY A 122 18.63 -27.07 -12.24
C GLY A 122 19.00 -25.89 -11.33
N ASP A 123 18.11 -24.93 -11.14
CA ASP A 123 18.35 -23.79 -10.22
C ASP A 123 17.91 -24.14 -8.80
N THR A 124 18.84 -24.74 -8.06
CA THR A 124 18.63 -25.14 -6.66
C THR A 124 18.46 -23.95 -5.72
N THR A 125 19.06 -22.80 -6.04
CA THR A 125 18.96 -21.57 -5.26
C THR A 125 17.54 -21.02 -5.31
N MET A 126 17.00 -20.81 -6.49
CA MET A 126 15.62 -20.35 -6.65
C MET A 126 14.61 -21.32 -6.08
N SER A 127 14.81 -22.63 -6.32
CA SER A 127 13.96 -23.67 -5.73
C SER A 127 13.90 -23.58 -4.22
N GLY A 128 15.07 -23.52 -3.55
CA GLY A 128 15.14 -23.43 -2.09
C GLY A 128 14.48 -22.16 -1.52
N LEU A 129 14.62 -21.00 -2.20
CA LEU A 129 13.99 -19.76 -1.80
C LEU A 129 12.45 -19.83 -1.91
N PHE A 130 11.92 -20.49 -2.95
CA PHE A 130 10.48 -20.74 -3.05
C PHE A 130 9.97 -21.76 -2.03
N ILE A 131 10.80 -22.75 -1.60
CA ILE A 131 10.46 -23.65 -0.50
C ILE A 131 10.33 -22.86 0.82
N ILE A 132 11.29 -21.98 1.14
CA ILE A 132 11.20 -21.10 2.32
C ILE A 132 9.92 -20.27 2.25
N THR A 133 9.64 -19.68 1.08
CA THR A 133 8.41 -18.90 0.86
C THR A 133 7.17 -19.75 1.12
N ALA A 134 7.09 -20.96 0.56
CA ALA A 134 5.95 -21.87 0.73
C ALA A 134 5.68 -22.22 2.19
N LEU A 135 6.73 -22.49 2.97
CA LEU A 135 6.62 -22.87 4.38
C LEU A 135 6.10 -21.73 5.27
N PHE A 136 6.51 -20.50 5.01
CA PHE A 136 6.21 -19.37 5.91
C PHE A 136 5.06 -18.48 5.40
N LEU A 137 4.65 -18.57 4.14
CA LEU A 137 3.59 -17.75 3.54
C LEU A 137 2.28 -17.74 4.33
N PRO A 138 1.73 -18.88 4.80
CA PRO A 138 0.49 -18.89 5.58
C PRO A 138 0.58 -18.06 6.86
N PHE A 139 1.73 -18.09 7.50
CA PHE A 139 1.97 -17.41 8.78
C PHE A 139 2.36 -15.94 8.59
N TYR A 140 3.02 -15.65 7.48
CA TYR A 140 3.46 -14.30 7.11
C TYR A 140 2.31 -13.30 7.05
N GLU A 141 1.20 -13.67 6.38
CA GLU A 141 0.11 -12.74 6.12
C GLU A 141 -1.14 -13.00 6.98
N SER A 142 -1.47 -14.27 7.29
CA SER A 142 -2.74 -14.57 7.95
C SER A 142 -2.84 -14.01 9.36
N PHE A 143 -1.76 -13.99 10.11
CA PHE A 143 -1.72 -13.51 11.49
C PHE A 143 -1.68 -11.98 11.64
N THR A 144 -1.60 -11.21 10.54
CA THR A 144 -1.64 -9.72 10.58
C THR A 144 -3.00 -9.15 11.00
N LEU A 145 -4.00 -10.01 11.28
CA LEU A 145 -5.35 -9.62 11.71
C LEU A 145 -5.38 -8.73 12.96
N TYR A 146 -4.35 -8.82 13.83
CA TYR A 146 -4.24 -7.93 14.99
C TYR A 146 -4.25 -6.45 14.59
N ASN A 147 -3.66 -6.11 13.44
CA ASN A 147 -3.70 -4.74 12.91
C ASN A 147 -5.13 -4.27 12.66
N SER A 148 -5.93 -5.10 11.98
CA SER A 148 -7.33 -4.80 11.69
C SER A 148 -8.18 -4.72 12.95
N TYR A 149 -7.89 -5.57 13.93
CA TYR A 149 -8.57 -5.58 15.22
C TYR A 149 -8.34 -4.29 15.99
N LEU A 150 -7.08 -3.86 16.14
CA LEU A 150 -6.73 -2.62 16.85
C LEU A 150 -7.24 -1.37 16.14
N ILE A 151 -7.15 -1.31 14.80
CA ILE A 151 -7.71 -0.19 14.01
C ILE A 151 -9.23 -0.15 14.16
N GLY A 152 -9.93 -1.29 14.07
CA GLY A 152 -11.38 -1.37 14.23
C GLY A 152 -11.84 -0.93 15.62
N ARG A 153 -11.07 -1.22 16.66
CA ARG A 153 -11.26 -0.71 18.03
C ARG A 153 -10.94 0.77 18.18
N LYS A 154 -10.36 1.39 17.18
CA LYS A 154 -9.86 2.77 17.23
C LYS A 154 -8.74 2.97 18.27
N ASP A 155 -8.06 1.91 18.68
CA ASP A 155 -6.97 1.96 19.66
C ASP A 155 -5.61 2.19 18.95
N TYR A 156 -5.44 3.37 18.39
CA TYR A 156 -4.23 3.76 17.70
C TYR A 156 -3.02 3.89 18.63
N ARG A 157 -3.26 4.12 19.92
CA ARG A 157 -2.21 4.19 20.94
C ARG A 157 -1.51 2.83 21.12
N SER A 158 -2.27 1.74 21.10
CA SER A 158 -1.73 0.39 21.19
C SER A 158 -1.26 -0.14 19.83
N PHE A 159 -1.94 0.25 18.74
CA PHE A 159 -1.58 -0.11 17.37
C PHE A 159 -0.14 0.31 17.02
N THR A 160 0.24 1.56 17.32
CA THR A 160 1.55 2.12 16.94
C THR A 160 2.73 1.32 17.49
N PRO A 161 2.90 1.12 18.82
CA PRO A 161 4.04 0.37 19.33
C PRO A 161 4.05 -1.09 18.88
N ILE A 162 2.88 -1.72 18.75
CA ILE A 162 2.77 -3.12 18.32
C ILE A 162 3.24 -3.27 16.86
N THR A 163 2.78 -2.41 15.97
CA THR A 163 3.17 -2.47 14.54
C THR A 163 4.65 -2.09 14.36
N VAL A 164 5.13 -1.10 15.11
CA VAL A 164 6.54 -0.70 15.08
C VAL A 164 7.43 -1.81 15.65
N SER A 165 7.06 -2.46 16.74
CA SER A 165 7.86 -3.57 17.30
C SER A 165 7.97 -4.76 16.34
N GLN A 166 6.87 -5.12 15.64
CA GLN A 166 6.90 -6.12 14.57
C GLN A 166 7.93 -5.76 13.48
N LYS A 167 7.90 -4.48 13.04
CA LYS A 167 8.83 -4.00 12.01
C LYS A 167 10.27 -3.98 12.51
N VAL A 168 10.51 -3.59 13.75
CA VAL A 168 11.85 -3.58 14.40
C VAL A 168 12.42 -5.01 14.45
N ILE A 169 11.64 -5.99 14.89
CA ILE A 169 12.07 -7.40 14.95
C ILE A 169 12.50 -7.87 13.55
N MET A 170 11.68 -7.60 12.53
CA MET A 170 11.98 -7.97 11.15
C MET A 170 13.24 -7.26 10.64
N VAL A 171 13.39 -5.95 10.90
CA VAL A 171 14.56 -5.16 10.46
C VAL A 171 15.83 -5.68 11.14
N ILE A 172 15.82 -5.89 12.44
CA ILE A 172 17.00 -6.42 13.18
C ILE A 172 17.40 -7.78 12.61
N ALA A 173 16.45 -8.70 12.44
CA ALA A 173 16.74 -10.04 11.92
C ALA A 173 17.32 -9.99 10.50
N THR A 174 16.73 -9.16 9.62
CA THR A 174 17.18 -9.03 8.23
C THR A 174 18.55 -8.35 8.16
N VAL A 175 18.77 -7.27 8.91
CA VAL A 175 20.05 -6.54 8.95
C VAL A 175 21.15 -7.45 9.52
N SER A 176 20.86 -8.21 10.58
CA SER A 176 21.81 -9.19 11.11
C SER A 176 22.22 -10.21 10.05
N ALA A 177 21.25 -10.76 9.29
CA ALA A 177 21.56 -11.70 8.21
C ALA A 177 22.41 -11.05 7.10
N ILE A 178 22.19 -9.79 6.76
CA ILE A 178 23.00 -9.05 5.78
C ILE A 178 24.44 -8.90 6.26
N ILE A 179 24.63 -8.48 7.52
CA ILE A 179 25.96 -8.21 8.07
C ILE A 179 26.78 -9.49 8.22
N PHE A 180 26.15 -10.59 8.66
CA PHE A 180 26.88 -11.83 8.99
C PHE A 180 27.10 -12.75 7.80
N THR A 181 26.18 -12.76 6.80
CA THR A 181 26.23 -13.82 5.80
C THR A 181 26.24 -13.32 4.35
N GLN A 182 25.65 -12.18 4.06
CA GLN A 182 25.40 -11.62 2.70
C GLN A 182 24.74 -12.63 1.73
N ASN A 183 24.25 -13.74 2.25
CA ASN A 183 23.65 -14.82 1.47
C ASN A 183 22.15 -14.67 1.40
N ILE A 184 21.60 -14.70 0.20
CA ILE A 184 20.17 -14.47 -0.07
C ILE A 184 19.26 -15.42 0.72
N PHE A 185 19.66 -16.68 0.95
CA PHE A 185 18.88 -17.63 1.74
C PHE A 185 18.66 -17.15 3.17
N TRP A 186 19.73 -16.70 3.83
CA TRP A 186 19.65 -16.23 5.20
C TRP A 186 18.93 -14.89 5.29
N ILE A 187 19.10 -14.01 4.28
CA ILE A 187 18.43 -12.72 4.23
C ILE A 187 16.92 -12.91 4.06
N LEU A 188 16.49 -13.70 3.06
CA LEU A 188 15.09 -13.97 2.83
C LEU A 188 14.48 -14.83 3.95
N GLY A 189 15.21 -15.85 4.40
CA GLY A 189 14.81 -16.71 5.51
C GLY A 189 14.58 -15.92 6.79
N SER A 190 15.52 -15.06 7.18
CA SER A 190 15.39 -14.22 8.38
C SER A 190 14.19 -13.26 8.26
N PHE A 191 14.00 -12.65 7.08
CA PHE A 191 12.85 -11.80 6.80
C PHE A 191 11.51 -12.56 6.96
N MET A 192 11.38 -13.73 6.33
CA MET A 192 10.15 -14.53 6.37
C MET A 192 9.87 -15.10 7.76
N VAL A 193 10.89 -15.72 8.38
CA VAL A 193 10.76 -16.36 9.70
C VAL A 193 10.47 -15.34 10.78
N SER A 194 11.26 -14.25 10.84
CA SER A 194 11.06 -13.23 11.87
C SER A 194 9.70 -12.54 11.76
N THR A 195 9.26 -12.25 10.52
CA THR A 195 7.94 -11.66 10.29
C THR A 195 6.83 -12.61 10.69
N ALA A 196 6.90 -13.90 10.29
CA ALA A 196 5.89 -14.89 10.63
C ALA A 196 5.79 -15.11 12.15
N LEU A 197 6.92 -15.32 12.81
CA LEU A 197 6.96 -15.52 14.27
C LEU A 197 6.49 -14.29 15.04
N ALA A 198 6.91 -13.09 14.62
CA ALA A 198 6.44 -11.85 15.22
C ALA A 198 4.93 -11.67 15.05
N ASN A 199 4.38 -11.92 13.85
CA ASN A 199 2.94 -11.83 13.60
C ASN A 199 2.16 -12.84 14.45
N ILE A 200 2.62 -14.08 14.57
CA ILE A 200 2.01 -15.10 15.43
C ILE A 200 2.02 -14.63 16.90
N ALA A 201 3.18 -14.27 17.41
CA ALA A 201 3.33 -13.85 18.81
C ALA A 201 2.46 -12.63 19.13
N ILE A 202 2.45 -11.63 18.26
CA ILE A 202 1.67 -10.42 18.42
C ILE A 202 0.17 -10.70 18.32
N TYR A 203 -0.28 -11.58 17.43
CA TYR A 203 -1.68 -11.98 17.33
C TYR A 203 -2.20 -12.57 18.65
N TYR A 204 -1.47 -13.53 19.22
CA TYR A 204 -1.85 -14.14 20.51
C TYR A 204 -1.76 -13.14 21.66
N TYR A 205 -0.70 -12.31 21.71
CA TYR A 205 -0.58 -11.24 22.70
C TYR A 205 -1.77 -10.26 22.62
N THR A 206 -2.15 -9.85 21.41
CA THR A 206 -3.27 -8.91 21.20
C THR A 206 -4.59 -9.52 21.67
N ASN A 207 -4.87 -10.76 21.31
CA ASN A 207 -6.11 -11.44 21.72
C ASN A 207 -6.18 -11.70 23.24
N HIS A 208 -5.02 -11.95 23.87
CA HIS A 208 -4.96 -12.08 25.32
C HIS A 208 -5.16 -10.75 26.04
N ARG A 209 -4.55 -9.69 25.55
CA ARG A 209 -4.61 -8.34 26.16
C ARG A 209 -5.95 -7.64 25.97
N TRP A 210 -6.58 -7.86 24.84
CA TRP A 210 -7.91 -7.33 24.48
C TRP A 210 -8.80 -8.51 24.04
N PRO A 211 -9.53 -9.11 24.99
CA PRO A 211 -10.37 -10.26 24.67
C PRO A 211 -11.43 -9.91 23.61
N ILE A 212 -11.62 -10.84 22.70
CA ILE A 212 -12.69 -10.80 21.70
C ILE A 212 -14.03 -11.08 22.39
N ASN A 213 -15.11 -10.46 21.90
CA ASN A 213 -16.46 -10.73 22.38
C ASN A 213 -17.13 -11.86 21.57
N ASP A 214 -18.30 -12.32 22.03
CA ASP A 214 -19.05 -13.39 21.35
C ASP A 214 -19.96 -12.87 20.22
N GLN A 215 -19.95 -11.55 19.95
CA GLN A 215 -20.83 -10.96 18.93
C GLN A 215 -20.30 -11.22 17.53
N ILE A 216 -21.16 -11.75 16.67
CA ILE A 216 -20.85 -12.25 15.34
C ILE A 216 -21.63 -11.47 14.27
N GLU A 217 -20.95 -10.96 13.24
CA GLU A 217 -21.55 -10.45 12.01
C GLU A 217 -21.29 -11.45 10.87
N THR A 218 -22.24 -12.27 10.51
CA THR A 218 -22.10 -13.39 9.55
C THR A 218 -21.66 -12.92 8.16
N GLU A 219 -22.00 -11.71 7.76
CA GLU A 219 -21.66 -11.12 6.46
C GLU A 219 -20.16 -10.73 6.33
N THR A 220 -19.41 -10.71 7.43
CA THR A 220 -18.00 -10.24 7.41
C THR A 220 -17.12 -11.12 6.52
N ILE A 221 -17.23 -12.44 6.61
CA ILE A 221 -16.40 -13.36 5.82
C ILE A 221 -16.76 -13.34 4.33
N PRO A 222 -18.04 -13.46 3.91
CA PRO A 222 -18.44 -13.31 2.51
C PRO A 222 -18.00 -11.97 1.91
N TYR A 223 -18.18 -10.88 2.64
CA TYR A 223 -17.77 -9.54 2.22
C TYR A 223 -16.24 -9.43 2.04
N GLY A 224 -15.47 -9.96 2.99
CA GLY A 224 -14.00 -9.96 2.91
C GLY A 224 -13.46 -10.78 1.73
N LYS A 225 -14.07 -11.95 1.42
CA LYS A 225 -13.74 -12.74 0.23
C LYS A 225 -14.01 -11.97 -1.06
N LYS A 226 -15.17 -11.33 -1.15
CA LYS A 226 -15.54 -10.50 -2.32
C LYS A 226 -14.55 -9.35 -2.52
N LEU A 227 -14.20 -8.63 -1.45
CA LEU A 227 -13.20 -7.55 -1.52
C LEU A 227 -11.82 -8.07 -1.94
N SER A 228 -11.41 -9.26 -1.45
CA SER A 228 -10.13 -9.86 -1.81
C SER A 228 -10.08 -10.21 -3.30
N LEU A 229 -11.15 -10.80 -3.83
CA LEU A 229 -11.23 -11.15 -5.24
C LEU A 229 -11.20 -9.92 -6.15
N LEU A 230 -11.96 -8.88 -5.79
CA LEU A 230 -11.98 -7.62 -6.53
C LEU A 230 -10.63 -6.90 -6.50
N GLY A 231 -9.93 -6.92 -5.36
CA GLY A 231 -8.63 -6.30 -5.18
C GLY A 231 -7.45 -7.09 -5.78
N ALA A 232 -7.64 -8.39 -6.04
CA ALA A 232 -6.56 -9.29 -6.47
C ALA A 232 -5.86 -8.83 -7.76
N ILE A 233 -6.64 -8.44 -8.77
CA ILE A 233 -6.13 -7.99 -10.07
C ILE A 233 -5.28 -6.72 -9.90
N GLY A 234 -5.79 -5.74 -9.15
CA GLY A 234 -5.06 -4.49 -8.90
C GLY A 234 -3.77 -4.71 -8.11
N THR A 235 -3.81 -5.59 -7.10
CA THR A 235 -2.63 -5.94 -6.29
C THR A 235 -1.59 -6.68 -7.13
N ALA A 236 -2.00 -7.67 -7.92
CA ALA A 236 -1.10 -8.40 -8.81
C ALA A 236 -0.47 -7.45 -9.86
N ALA A 237 -1.28 -6.64 -10.55
CA ALA A 237 -0.80 -5.69 -11.55
C ALA A 237 0.21 -4.68 -10.95
N GLY A 238 -0.01 -4.24 -9.70
CA GLY A 238 0.89 -3.34 -9.01
C GLY A 238 2.26 -3.95 -8.65
N GLN A 239 2.42 -5.26 -8.76
CA GLN A 239 3.67 -5.97 -8.47
C GLN A 239 4.37 -6.49 -9.73
N LEU A 240 3.70 -6.44 -10.89
CA LEU A 240 4.25 -6.98 -12.14
C LEU A 240 5.46 -6.23 -12.66
N ASP A 241 5.66 -4.97 -12.28
CA ASP A 241 6.83 -4.17 -12.64
C ASP A 241 8.15 -4.92 -12.39
N LYS A 242 8.31 -5.46 -11.20
CA LYS A 242 9.55 -6.15 -10.78
C LYS A 242 9.66 -7.56 -11.37
N ILE A 243 8.50 -8.22 -11.58
CA ILE A 243 8.49 -9.53 -12.24
C ILE A 243 8.91 -9.39 -13.71
N VAL A 244 8.33 -8.42 -14.42
CA VAL A 244 8.67 -8.19 -15.85
C VAL A 244 10.12 -7.72 -16.00
N LEU A 245 10.58 -6.82 -15.11
CA LEU A 245 11.98 -6.40 -15.08
C LEU A 245 12.93 -7.58 -14.84
N TRP A 246 12.59 -8.45 -13.89
CA TRP A 246 13.41 -9.62 -13.58
C TRP A 246 13.65 -10.52 -14.79
N TYR A 247 12.57 -10.88 -15.49
CA TYR A 247 12.66 -11.80 -16.63
C TYR A 247 13.21 -11.17 -17.90
N LEU A 248 12.99 -9.86 -18.13
CA LEU A 248 13.42 -9.20 -19.36
C LEU A 248 14.80 -8.55 -19.26
N THR A 249 15.18 -8.05 -18.08
CA THR A 249 16.39 -7.22 -17.92
C THR A 249 17.27 -7.63 -16.74
N GLY A 250 16.83 -8.61 -15.95
CA GLY A 250 17.61 -9.18 -14.86
C GLY A 250 17.55 -8.45 -13.51
N PRO A 251 18.26 -8.99 -12.50
CA PRO A 251 18.17 -8.54 -11.11
C PRO A 251 18.66 -7.11 -10.89
N LEU A 252 19.71 -6.68 -11.58
CA LEU A 252 20.26 -5.33 -11.46
C LEU A 252 19.22 -4.26 -11.82
N SER A 253 18.38 -4.50 -12.83
CA SER A 253 17.30 -3.57 -13.20
C SER A 253 16.19 -3.52 -12.16
N VAL A 254 15.92 -4.62 -11.46
CA VAL A 254 14.97 -4.65 -10.34
C VAL A 254 15.50 -3.84 -9.16
N ALA A 255 16.79 -3.97 -8.84
CA ALA A 255 17.45 -3.22 -7.79
C ALA A 255 17.43 -1.72 -8.07
N SER A 256 17.93 -1.32 -9.25
CA SER A 256 18.03 0.09 -9.65
C SER A 256 16.67 0.77 -9.72
N TYR A 257 15.66 0.11 -10.30
CA TYR A 257 14.27 0.59 -10.33
C TYR A 257 13.72 0.79 -8.91
N THR A 258 13.95 -0.17 -8.04
CA THR A 258 13.40 -0.13 -6.67
C THR A 258 14.05 0.99 -5.86
N ILE A 259 15.38 1.11 -5.90
CA ILE A 259 16.13 2.17 -5.20
C ILE A 259 15.75 3.54 -5.76
N ALA A 260 15.81 3.71 -7.07
CA ALA A 260 15.53 4.99 -7.71
C ALA A 260 14.09 5.47 -7.48
N SER A 261 13.14 4.55 -7.41
CA SER A 261 11.73 4.89 -7.18
C SER A 261 11.35 5.02 -5.70
N ALA A 262 12.18 4.58 -4.75
CA ALA A 262 11.82 4.49 -3.34
C ALA A 262 11.42 5.83 -2.75
N LEU A 263 12.32 6.81 -2.77
CA LEU A 263 12.06 8.14 -2.21
C LEU A 263 10.94 8.90 -2.93
N PRO A 264 10.90 8.98 -4.27
CA PRO A 264 9.78 9.60 -4.98
C PRO A 264 8.42 9.01 -4.62
N ARG A 265 8.33 7.68 -4.49
CA ARG A 265 7.09 7.00 -4.12
C ARG A 265 6.65 7.30 -2.69
N GLU A 266 7.59 7.38 -1.75
CA GLU A 266 7.27 7.74 -0.36
C GLU A 266 6.77 9.18 -0.25
N VAL A 267 7.40 10.12 -0.94
CA VAL A 267 6.94 11.50 -1.00
C VAL A 267 5.56 11.60 -1.65
N ALA A 268 5.35 10.93 -2.79
CA ALA A 268 4.04 10.86 -3.45
C ALA A 268 2.98 10.20 -2.54
N GLY A 269 3.37 9.17 -1.78
CA GLY A 269 2.53 8.51 -0.78
C GLY A 269 2.06 9.48 0.31
N ALA A 270 2.95 10.31 0.84
CA ALA A 270 2.60 11.33 1.84
C ALA A 270 1.57 12.34 1.28
N PHE A 271 1.76 12.83 0.06
CA PHE A 271 0.78 13.67 -0.61
C PHE A 271 -0.58 12.97 -0.80
N THR A 272 -0.55 11.69 -1.18
CA THR A 272 -1.77 10.88 -1.33
C THR A 272 -2.54 10.77 -0.02
N GLN A 273 -1.87 10.59 1.12
CA GLN A 273 -2.50 10.54 2.46
C GLN A 273 -3.19 11.87 2.79
N ILE A 274 -2.58 13.01 2.46
CA ILE A 274 -3.22 14.33 2.62
C ILE A 274 -4.51 14.41 1.79
N GLY A 275 -4.49 13.88 0.56
CA GLY A 275 -5.67 13.80 -0.30
C GLY A 275 -6.80 12.96 0.32
N ILE A 276 -6.47 11.83 0.94
CA ILE A 276 -7.45 10.95 1.59
C ILE A 276 -8.14 11.64 2.79
N LEU A 277 -7.43 12.49 3.54
CA LEU A 277 -8.03 13.27 4.63
C LEU A 277 -9.12 14.26 4.16
N ALA A 278 -9.18 14.56 2.86
CA ALA A 278 -10.24 15.38 2.29
C ALA A 278 -11.57 14.62 2.13
N LEU A 279 -11.57 13.28 2.08
CA LEU A 279 -12.75 12.45 1.80
C LEU A 279 -13.95 12.74 2.73
N PRO A 280 -13.81 12.79 4.08
CA PRO A 280 -14.95 13.06 4.96
C PRO A 280 -15.57 14.43 4.74
N LYS A 281 -14.73 15.44 4.42
CA LYS A 281 -15.24 16.78 4.09
C LYS A 281 -15.95 16.83 2.73
N MET A 282 -15.52 15.98 1.79
CA MET A 282 -16.13 15.89 0.47
C MET A 282 -17.48 15.16 0.52
N SER A 283 -17.62 14.10 1.32
CA SER A 283 -18.88 13.35 1.43
C SER A 283 -20.03 14.13 2.08
N ASN A 284 -19.70 15.20 2.83
CA ASN A 284 -20.69 16.05 3.52
C ASN A 284 -21.08 17.32 2.71
N GLN A 285 -20.55 17.51 1.51
CA GLN A 285 -20.82 18.67 0.66
C GLN A 285 -21.82 18.32 -0.46
N ASN A 286 -22.61 19.31 -0.90
CA ASN A 286 -23.45 19.17 -2.10
C ASN A 286 -22.57 18.88 -3.33
N LYS A 287 -23.01 17.95 -4.19
CA LYS A 287 -22.27 17.51 -5.38
C LYS A 287 -21.86 18.66 -6.28
N THR A 288 -22.75 19.65 -6.49
CA THR A 288 -22.48 20.84 -7.31
C THR A 288 -21.37 21.71 -6.75
N THR A 289 -21.44 22.05 -5.47
CA THR A 289 -20.39 22.84 -4.77
C THR A 289 -19.05 22.09 -4.76
N LEU A 290 -19.09 20.77 -4.53
CA LEU A 290 -17.93 19.93 -4.54
C LEU A 290 -17.27 19.92 -5.92
N ARG A 291 -18.05 19.74 -6.99
CA ARG A 291 -17.59 19.73 -8.38
C ARG A 291 -16.91 21.04 -8.75
N MET A 292 -17.52 22.20 -8.45
CA MET A 292 -16.95 23.50 -8.73
C MET A 292 -15.63 23.78 -8.00
N SER A 293 -15.51 23.30 -6.75
CA SER A 293 -14.31 23.52 -5.94
C SER A 293 -13.17 22.53 -6.24
N LEU A 294 -13.47 21.39 -6.87
CA LEU A 294 -12.51 20.28 -7.03
C LEU A 294 -11.32 20.66 -7.91
N LEU A 295 -11.58 21.24 -9.09
CA LEU A 295 -10.54 21.66 -10.03
C LEU A 295 -9.59 22.69 -9.41
N ARG A 296 -10.14 23.65 -8.66
CA ARG A 296 -9.34 24.63 -7.91
C ARG A 296 -8.47 23.95 -6.85
N LYS A 297 -9.03 23.00 -6.11
CA LYS A 297 -8.27 22.23 -5.10
C LYS A 297 -7.18 21.40 -5.75
N MET A 298 -7.46 20.77 -6.90
CA MET A 298 -6.45 20.04 -7.66
C MET A 298 -5.32 20.94 -8.14
N LEU A 299 -5.63 22.14 -8.63
CA LEU A 299 -4.62 23.12 -9.03
C LEU A 299 -3.75 23.55 -7.85
N ILE A 300 -4.34 23.87 -6.70
CA ILE A 300 -3.61 24.23 -5.48
C ILE A 300 -2.69 23.06 -5.07
N PHE A 301 -3.20 21.83 -5.12
CA PHE A 301 -2.42 20.65 -4.75
C PHE A 301 -1.27 20.37 -5.73
N PHE A 302 -1.50 20.60 -7.03
CA PHE A 302 -0.46 20.56 -8.06
C PHE A 302 0.60 21.64 -7.84
N LEU A 303 0.20 22.89 -7.59
CA LEU A 303 1.13 23.97 -7.29
C LEU A 303 1.92 23.72 -6.00
N ALA A 304 1.34 23.04 -5.02
CA ALA A 304 2.05 22.64 -3.79
C ALA A 304 3.04 21.48 -4.03
N SER A 305 2.73 20.55 -4.93
CA SER A 305 3.61 19.42 -5.27
C SER A 305 4.79 19.84 -6.16
N LEU A 306 4.65 20.90 -6.94
CA LEU A 306 5.69 21.39 -7.88
C LEU A 306 7.02 21.77 -7.18
N PRO A 307 7.03 22.65 -6.16
CA PRO A 307 8.28 23.00 -5.47
C PRO A 307 8.91 21.78 -4.76
N VAL A 308 8.11 20.85 -4.27
CA VAL A 308 8.63 19.62 -3.64
C VAL A 308 9.32 18.73 -4.68
N THR A 309 8.72 18.58 -5.86
CA THR A 309 9.33 17.83 -6.97
C THR A 309 10.60 18.47 -7.45
N LEU A 310 10.62 19.82 -7.63
CA LEU A 310 11.82 20.55 -8.04
C LEU A 310 12.91 20.45 -6.98
N ALA A 311 12.59 20.62 -5.70
CA ALA A 311 13.52 20.44 -4.60
C ALA A 311 14.11 19.02 -4.58
N TYR A 312 13.28 18.00 -4.83
CA TYR A 312 13.75 16.62 -4.94
C TYR A 312 14.71 16.44 -6.12
N ILE A 313 14.37 16.93 -7.31
CA ILE A 313 15.23 16.82 -8.51
C ILE A 313 16.62 17.44 -8.26
N ILE A 314 16.66 18.59 -7.57
CA ILE A 314 17.92 19.28 -7.22
C ILE A 314 18.68 18.51 -6.14
N ALA A 315 17.97 17.96 -5.14
CA ALA A 315 18.58 17.25 -4.02
C ALA A 315 18.98 15.81 -4.36
N ALA A 316 18.36 15.18 -5.38
CA ALA A 316 18.58 13.76 -5.71
C ALA A 316 20.07 13.41 -5.92
N PRO A 317 20.90 14.16 -6.66
CA PRO A 317 22.32 13.86 -6.79
C PRO A 317 23.03 13.80 -5.44
N LEU A 318 22.76 14.77 -4.55
CA LEU A 318 23.35 14.83 -3.21
C LEU A 318 22.87 13.66 -2.33
N ILE A 319 21.57 13.33 -2.38
CA ILE A 319 21.00 12.20 -1.64
C ILE A 319 21.66 10.90 -2.06
N PHE A 320 21.82 10.66 -3.37
CA PHE A 320 22.46 9.45 -3.88
C PHE A 320 23.93 9.41 -3.52
N GLN A 321 24.65 10.52 -3.64
CA GLN A 321 26.06 10.59 -3.26
C GLN A 321 26.30 10.28 -1.77
N LEU A 322 25.43 10.76 -0.88
CA LEU A 322 25.57 10.58 0.57
C LEU A 322 25.06 9.24 1.08
N PHE A 323 23.93 8.76 0.54
CA PHE A 323 23.22 7.60 1.11
C PHE A 323 23.24 6.35 0.22
N LEU A 324 23.42 6.49 -1.11
CA LEU A 324 23.25 5.44 -2.10
C LEU A 324 24.39 5.43 -3.14
N PRO A 325 25.67 5.46 -2.73
CA PRO A 325 26.80 5.67 -3.65
C PRO A 325 26.90 4.59 -4.75
N GLN A 326 26.48 3.35 -4.49
CA GLN A 326 26.48 2.28 -5.49
C GLN A 326 25.44 2.47 -6.61
N TYR A 327 24.51 3.45 -6.46
CA TYR A 327 23.42 3.70 -7.39
C TYR A 327 23.48 5.10 -8.04
N LEU A 328 24.64 5.74 -8.06
CA LEU A 328 24.83 7.10 -8.63
C LEU A 328 24.39 7.17 -10.11
N ASP A 329 24.60 6.12 -10.88
CA ASP A 329 24.19 6.05 -12.30
C ASP A 329 22.68 6.11 -12.49
N TYR A 330 21.91 5.87 -11.42
CA TYR A 330 20.45 5.86 -11.45
C TYR A 330 19.80 7.12 -10.89
N VAL A 331 20.55 8.20 -10.66
CA VAL A 331 20.03 9.51 -10.22
C VAL A 331 18.99 10.03 -11.21
N PHE A 332 19.31 10.00 -12.52
CA PHE A 332 18.38 10.42 -13.56
C PHE A 332 17.05 9.61 -13.51
N LEU A 333 17.14 8.31 -13.31
CA LEU A 333 15.97 7.46 -13.16
C LEU A 333 15.09 7.89 -11.97
N SER A 334 15.73 8.27 -10.86
CA SER A 334 15.03 8.77 -9.66
C SER A 334 14.39 10.15 -9.88
N GLN A 335 15.07 11.03 -10.61
CA GLN A 335 14.53 12.32 -11.01
C GLN A 335 13.29 12.16 -11.90
N VAL A 336 13.31 11.24 -12.87
CA VAL A 336 12.14 10.91 -13.70
C VAL A 336 11.01 10.33 -12.83
N ALA A 337 11.32 9.43 -11.89
CA ALA A 337 10.32 8.87 -10.97
C ALA A 337 9.64 9.94 -10.10
N SER A 338 10.32 11.07 -9.81
CA SER A 338 9.74 12.18 -9.03
C SER A 338 8.54 12.86 -9.71
N VAL A 339 8.35 12.68 -11.01
CA VAL A 339 7.14 13.13 -11.73
C VAL A 339 5.87 12.53 -11.11
N LEU A 340 5.96 11.36 -10.47
CA LEU A 340 4.84 10.77 -9.74
C LEU A 340 4.32 11.68 -8.62
N ILE A 341 5.17 12.54 -8.04
CA ILE A 341 4.78 13.52 -7.02
C ILE A 341 3.83 14.57 -7.64
N LEU A 342 4.12 15.05 -8.86
CA LEU A 342 3.28 16.01 -9.59
C LEU A 342 1.91 15.43 -9.94
N LEU A 343 1.80 14.13 -10.08
CA LEU A 343 0.56 13.44 -10.45
C LEU A 343 -0.33 13.09 -9.24
N THR A 344 0.11 13.39 -8.02
CA THR A 344 -0.66 13.12 -6.79
C THR A 344 -2.02 13.83 -6.69
N PRO A 345 -2.28 15.02 -7.33
CA PRO A 345 -3.59 15.65 -7.32
C PRO A 345 -4.73 14.77 -7.88
N ILE A 346 -4.41 13.76 -8.69
CA ILE A 346 -5.37 12.77 -9.21
C ILE A 346 -6.10 12.06 -8.06
N THR A 347 -5.45 11.92 -6.90
CA THR A 347 -6.07 11.34 -5.70
C THR A 347 -7.36 12.07 -5.31
N LEU A 348 -7.45 13.39 -5.52
CA LEU A 348 -8.66 14.15 -5.21
C LEU A 348 -9.84 13.77 -6.12
N LEU A 349 -9.59 13.45 -7.41
CA LEU A 349 -10.61 12.89 -8.30
C LEU A 349 -11.06 11.50 -7.85
N ILE A 350 -10.13 10.65 -7.42
CA ILE A 350 -10.45 9.33 -6.88
C ILE A 350 -11.35 9.48 -5.65
N GLN A 351 -10.99 10.37 -4.72
CA GLN A 351 -11.79 10.65 -3.52
C GLN A 351 -13.18 11.21 -3.87
N TYR A 352 -13.29 12.07 -4.90
CA TYR A 352 -14.57 12.56 -5.40
C TYR A 352 -15.49 11.42 -5.82
N PHE A 353 -15.00 10.48 -6.66
CA PHE A 353 -15.82 9.36 -7.13
C PHE A 353 -16.15 8.37 -6.01
N GLN A 354 -15.28 8.23 -5.00
CA GLN A 354 -15.57 7.44 -3.79
C GLN A 354 -16.65 8.11 -2.94
N ALA A 355 -16.56 9.44 -2.73
CA ALA A 355 -17.54 10.21 -1.96
C ALA A 355 -18.93 10.23 -2.62
N THR A 356 -18.98 10.31 -3.95
CA THR A 356 -20.23 10.33 -4.72
C THR A 356 -20.76 8.94 -5.06
N MET A 357 -20.04 7.86 -4.64
CA MET A 357 -20.38 6.45 -4.93
C MET A 357 -20.56 6.16 -6.44
N HIS A 358 -19.78 6.83 -7.30
CA HIS A 358 -19.89 6.68 -8.76
C HIS A 358 -19.25 5.35 -9.20
N THR A 359 -20.02 4.27 -9.10
CA THR A 359 -19.56 2.89 -9.30
C THR A 359 -18.93 2.65 -10.66
N ARG A 360 -19.45 3.24 -11.74
CA ARG A 360 -18.90 3.07 -13.10
C ARG A 360 -17.44 3.55 -13.20
N ALA A 361 -17.13 4.73 -12.67
CA ALA A 361 -15.78 5.26 -12.67
C ALA A 361 -14.83 4.39 -11.82
N LEU A 362 -15.28 3.94 -10.65
CA LEU A 362 -14.50 3.08 -9.77
C LEU A 362 -14.23 1.70 -10.39
N TYR A 363 -15.21 1.07 -11.03
CA TYR A 363 -14.99 -0.17 -11.78
C TYR A 363 -14.06 0.02 -12.97
N ALA A 364 -14.25 1.09 -13.76
CA ALA A 364 -13.36 1.39 -14.88
C ALA A 364 -11.90 1.53 -14.42
N MET A 365 -11.65 2.23 -13.31
CA MET A 365 -10.31 2.31 -12.72
C MET A 365 -9.75 0.94 -12.36
N GLN A 366 -10.58 0.08 -11.78
CA GLN A 366 -10.16 -1.22 -11.25
C GLN A 366 -9.83 -2.24 -12.35
N PHE A 367 -10.41 -2.10 -13.53
CA PHE A 367 -10.19 -3.03 -14.66
C PHE A 367 -9.33 -2.43 -15.77
N VAL A 368 -9.56 -1.17 -16.16
CA VAL A 368 -8.85 -0.55 -17.29
C VAL A 368 -7.39 -0.22 -16.93
N LEU A 369 -7.15 0.38 -15.75
CA LEU A 369 -5.80 0.83 -15.40
C LEU A 369 -4.79 -0.30 -15.22
N PRO A 370 -5.13 -1.47 -14.62
CA PRO A 370 -4.23 -2.62 -14.61
C PRO A 370 -3.88 -3.11 -16.01
N VAL A 371 -4.85 -3.18 -16.93
CA VAL A 371 -4.60 -3.59 -18.33
C VAL A 371 -3.67 -2.60 -19.03
N VAL A 372 -3.91 -1.30 -18.88
CA VAL A 372 -3.03 -0.25 -19.41
C VAL A 372 -1.62 -0.39 -18.84
N LEU A 373 -1.49 -0.60 -17.53
CA LEU A 373 -0.18 -0.76 -16.88
C LEU A 373 0.58 -1.96 -17.41
N ILE A 374 -0.08 -3.10 -17.52
CA ILE A 374 0.51 -4.34 -18.05
C ILE A 374 0.95 -4.12 -19.49
N GLY A 375 0.10 -3.53 -20.34
CA GLY A 375 0.44 -3.21 -21.72
C GLY A 375 1.66 -2.29 -21.82
N LEU A 376 1.74 -1.26 -20.98
CA LEU A 376 2.88 -0.34 -20.94
C LEU A 376 4.17 -1.04 -20.45
N PHE A 377 4.09 -1.99 -19.52
CA PHE A 377 5.27 -2.75 -19.08
C PHE A 377 5.84 -3.57 -20.23
N PHE A 378 5.02 -4.32 -20.94
CA PHE A 378 5.47 -5.12 -22.09
C PHE A 378 5.96 -4.28 -23.27
N LEU A 379 5.45 -3.05 -23.42
CA LEU A 379 5.88 -2.13 -24.48
C LEU A 379 7.19 -1.42 -24.15
N LEU A 380 7.35 -0.92 -22.89
CA LEU A 380 8.43 -0.01 -22.56
C LEU A 380 9.64 -0.70 -21.89
N ILE A 381 9.41 -1.77 -21.11
CA ILE A 381 10.51 -2.43 -20.40
C ILE A 381 11.51 -3.10 -21.34
N PRO A 382 11.10 -3.79 -22.44
CA PRO A 382 12.07 -4.44 -23.33
C PRO A 382 13.09 -3.49 -23.95
N SER A 383 12.68 -2.25 -24.23
CA SER A 383 13.54 -1.24 -24.87
C SER A 383 14.25 -0.30 -23.90
N LEU A 384 13.65 -0.01 -22.76
CA LEU A 384 14.10 1.03 -21.81
C LEU A 384 14.45 0.49 -20.41
N GLY A 385 14.28 -0.81 -20.17
CA GLY A 385 14.61 -1.43 -18.89
C GLY A 385 13.91 -0.76 -17.69
N ALA A 386 14.68 -0.42 -16.67
CA ALA A 386 14.17 0.23 -15.45
C ALA A 386 13.49 1.57 -15.74
N LEU A 387 13.98 2.34 -16.73
CA LEU A 387 13.33 3.59 -17.15
C LEU A 387 11.95 3.31 -17.76
N GLY A 388 11.83 2.24 -18.54
CA GLY A 388 10.55 1.80 -19.09
C GLY A 388 9.52 1.48 -18.01
N ALA A 389 9.93 0.87 -16.89
CA ALA A 389 9.05 0.59 -15.75
C ALA A 389 8.58 1.88 -15.05
N VAL A 390 9.47 2.87 -14.88
CA VAL A 390 9.09 4.19 -14.33
C VAL A 390 8.11 4.90 -15.25
N LEU A 391 8.42 4.96 -16.56
CA LEU A 391 7.56 5.60 -17.56
C LEU A 391 6.19 4.91 -17.67
N ALA A 392 6.12 3.59 -17.58
CA ALA A 392 4.87 2.84 -17.56
C ALA A 392 4.02 3.20 -16.33
N THR A 393 4.64 3.37 -15.17
CA THR A 393 3.94 3.80 -13.95
C THR A 393 3.41 5.24 -14.08
N ILE A 394 4.20 6.15 -14.65
CA ILE A 394 3.77 7.52 -14.97
C ILE A 394 2.63 7.48 -16.00
N GLY A 395 2.78 6.70 -17.08
CA GLY A 395 1.76 6.54 -18.12
C GLY A 395 0.43 6.04 -17.59
N ARG A 396 0.45 5.04 -16.67
CA ARG A 396 -0.75 4.59 -15.96
C ARG A 396 -1.40 5.73 -15.17
N GLN A 397 -0.60 6.56 -14.50
CA GLN A 397 -1.13 7.66 -13.70
C GLN A 397 -1.76 8.74 -14.60
N VAL A 398 -1.13 9.04 -15.74
CA VAL A 398 -1.68 9.93 -16.77
C VAL A 398 -2.98 9.36 -17.37
N ALA A 399 -3.00 8.05 -17.69
CA ALA A 399 -4.21 7.39 -18.15
C ALA A 399 -5.33 7.44 -17.11
N SER A 400 -5.00 7.28 -15.82
CA SER A 400 -5.95 7.46 -14.72
C SER A 400 -6.55 8.87 -14.69
N PHE A 401 -5.72 9.89 -14.89
CA PHE A 401 -6.20 11.28 -14.95
C PHE A 401 -7.21 11.47 -16.07
N PHE A 402 -6.90 11.06 -17.30
CA PHE A 402 -7.80 11.22 -18.44
C PHE A 402 -9.08 10.39 -18.29
N LEU A 403 -8.97 9.16 -17.80
CA LEU A 403 -10.13 8.30 -17.54
C LEU A 403 -11.09 8.95 -16.52
N LEU A 404 -10.55 9.43 -15.40
CA LEU A 404 -11.36 10.08 -14.37
C LEU A 404 -11.89 11.44 -14.81
N LEU A 405 -11.10 12.21 -15.55
CA LEU A 405 -11.55 13.48 -16.12
C LEU A 405 -12.70 13.27 -17.11
N TYR A 406 -12.65 12.24 -17.93
CA TYR A 406 -13.75 11.86 -18.82
C TYR A 406 -15.04 11.61 -18.03
N PHE A 407 -14.99 10.76 -16.99
CA PHE A 407 -16.16 10.52 -16.15
C PHE A 407 -16.61 11.78 -15.41
N PHE A 408 -15.69 12.63 -14.99
CA PHE A 408 -16.01 13.89 -14.31
C PHE A 408 -16.74 14.88 -15.22
N LEU A 409 -16.37 14.95 -16.51
CA LEU A 409 -16.99 15.83 -17.49
C LEU A 409 -18.34 15.27 -17.98
N THR A 410 -18.48 13.95 -18.09
CA THR A 410 -19.70 13.28 -18.58
C THR A 410 -20.73 13.00 -17.49
N ASP A 411 -20.40 13.20 -16.21
CA ASP A 411 -21.33 13.01 -15.09
C ASP A 411 -22.36 14.16 -15.05
N THR A 412 -23.38 14.06 -15.90
CA THR A 412 -24.50 15.00 -15.99
C THR A 412 -25.70 14.61 -15.12
N THR A 413 -25.59 13.51 -14.33
CA THR A 413 -26.72 12.88 -13.62
C THR A 413 -27.19 13.62 -12.36
N THR A 414 -26.89 14.90 -12.18
CA THR A 414 -27.18 15.63 -10.94
C THR A 414 -28.45 16.51 -10.98
N ASP A 415 -29.08 16.73 -12.13
CA ASP A 415 -30.21 17.64 -12.20
C ASP A 415 -31.62 17.02 -12.25
N SER A 416 -31.71 15.68 -12.44
CA SER A 416 -33.01 15.04 -12.63
C SER A 416 -33.65 14.46 -11.35
N SER A 417 -32.91 14.25 -10.28
CA SER A 417 -33.45 13.69 -9.02
C SER A 417 -33.91 14.77 -8.02
N GLU A 418 -33.38 15.99 -8.08
CA GLU A 418 -33.85 17.10 -7.24
C GLU A 418 -35.10 17.77 -7.83
N ALA A 419 -35.31 17.70 -9.15
CA ALA A 419 -36.53 18.20 -9.81
C ALA A 419 -37.77 17.35 -9.50
N GLN A 420 -37.60 16.06 -9.18
CA GLN A 420 -38.73 15.17 -8.85
C GLN A 420 -39.14 15.24 -7.36
N THR A 421 -38.27 15.68 -6.46
CA THR A 421 -38.61 15.78 -5.02
C THR A 421 -39.32 17.09 -4.67
N ASN A 422 -39.22 18.15 -5.51
CA ASN A 422 -39.89 19.41 -5.30
C ASN A 422 -41.30 19.50 -5.93
N THR A 423 -41.78 18.43 -6.61
CA THR A 423 -43.12 18.38 -7.21
C THR A 423 -44.14 17.60 -6.43
N ILE A 424 -43.81 17.09 -5.24
CA ILE A 424 -44.76 16.39 -4.36
C ILE A 424 -44.75 17.07 -2.98
N GLN A 425 -45.36 18.25 -2.91
CA GLN A 425 -46.03 18.75 -1.70
C GLN A 425 -47.30 19.46 -2.16
N PRO A 426 -48.49 18.96 -1.80
CA PRO A 426 -49.73 19.74 -1.90
C PRO A 426 -49.81 20.77 -0.77
#